data_51decbbb14e7f449c2d802a12d28d888
#
_entry.id   51decbbb14e7f449c2d802a12d28d888
#
_cell.length_a   1.000
_cell.length_b   1.000
_cell.length_c   1.000
_cell.angle_alpha   90.00
_cell.angle_beta   90.00
_cell.angle_gamma   90.00
#
_symmetry.space_group_name_H-M   'P 1'
#
loop_
_entity.id
_entity.type
_entity.pdbx_description
1 polymer ?
#
loop_
_entity_poly.entity_id
_entity_poly.type
_entity_poly.pdbx_seq_one_letter_code
_entity_poly.pdbx_strand_id
1 'polypeptide(L)'
;MPDADDKSAEPAVSELRLVVTAADYDVALHFYRDVLGLTERGAFSSPDGRVTILDAGRATLELTDPNHAAFIDELEVGRRVAGHVRVAFQVDDSAATTARLAAAGAEVIAEPTRTPWNSLNSRLEAPGALQLTLFTELTEPDD
;
A
#
# COMPACT_ATOMS: atom_id res chain seq x y z
N MET A 1 -21.51 25.13 -8.79
CA MET A 1 -21.26 24.24 -7.68
C MET A 1 -21.40 22.81 -8.12
N PRO A 2 -20.41 22.00 -7.82
CA PRO A 2 -20.55 20.61 -8.19
C PRO A 2 -21.72 19.99 -7.48
N ASP A 3 -22.45 19.23 -8.20
CA ASP A 3 -23.56 18.48 -7.65
C ASP A 3 -22.99 17.44 -6.69
N ALA A 4 -23.54 17.38 -5.49
CA ALA A 4 -23.11 16.39 -4.51
C ALA A 4 -23.36 14.98 -5.00
N ASP A 5 -24.25 14.81 -5.96
CA ASP A 5 -24.58 13.51 -6.53
C ASP A 5 -23.79 13.20 -7.79
N ASP A 6 -22.86 14.08 -8.15
CA ASP A 6 -22.05 13.85 -9.33
C ASP A 6 -21.18 12.61 -9.13
N LYS A 7 -21.38 11.61 -9.97
CA LYS A 7 -20.64 10.37 -9.89
C LYS A 7 -19.15 10.56 -10.22
N SER A 8 -18.84 11.59 -10.99
CA SER A 8 -17.46 11.90 -11.28
C SER A 8 -16.71 12.40 -10.05
N ALA A 9 -17.44 12.71 -8.96
CA ALA A 9 -16.84 13.15 -7.71
C ALA A 9 -16.32 12.00 -6.85
N GLU A 10 -16.40 10.76 -7.31
CA GLU A 10 -15.79 9.66 -6.59
C GLU A 10 -14.30 9.90 -6.42
N PRO A 11 -13.75 9.61 -5.23
CA PRO A 11 -12.33 9.85 -5.01
C PRO A 11 -11.47 9.06 -5.99
N ALA A 12 -10.46 9.71 -6.54
CA ALA A 12 -9.47 9.03 -7.37
C ALA A 12 -8.69 7.97 -6.58
N VAL A 13 -8.62 8.17 -5.26
CA VAL A 13 -8.00 7.22 -4.33
C VAL A 13 -9.09 6.65 -3.46
N SER A 14 -9.27 5.33 -3.49
CA SER A 14 -10.33 4.67 -2.74
C SER A 14 -9.90 4.24 -1.34
N GLU A 15 -8.60 4.07 -1.11
CA GLU A 15 -8.10 3.67 0.19
C GLU A 15 -6.67 4.13 0.39
N LEU A 16 -6.36 4.59 1.59
CA LEU A 16 -5.02 4.90 2.02
C LEU A 16 -4.56 3.86 3.03
N ARG A 17 -3.36 3.35 2.85
CA ARG A 17 -2.73 2.44 3.81
C ARG A 17 -1.39 3.03 4.24
N LEU A 18 -1.22 3.22 5.54
CA LEU A 18 0.08 3.58 6.10
C LEU A 18 0.80 2.28 6.45
N VAL A 19 1.91 2.02 5.81
CA VAL A 19 2.65 0.77 5.99
C VAL A 19 3.86 1.06 6.88
N VAL A 20 3.88 0.43 8.04
CA VAL A 20 4.94 0.62 9.02
C VAL A 20 5.71 -0.68 9.17
N THR A 21 7.02 -0.62 8.98
CA THR A 21 7.90 -1.76 9.20
C THR A 21 8.37 -1.73 10.65
N ALA A 22 7.94 -2.71 11.44
CA ALA A 22 8.27 -2.77 12.85
C ALA A 22 9.26 -3.90 13.11
N ALA A 23 10.44 -3.54 13.63
CA ALA A 23 11.46 -4.53 13.94
C ALA A 23 10.96 -5.50 15.01
N ASP A 24 10.25 -4.98 16.02
CA ASP A 24 9.59 -5.82 17.00
C ASP A 24 8.10 -5.88 16.66
N TYR A 25 7.78 -6.77 15.75
CA TYR A 25 6.44 -6.88 15.19
C TYR A 25 5.39 -7.16 16.27
N ASP A 26 5.65 -8.09 17.17
CA ASP A 26 4.67 -8.48 18.18
C ASP A 26 4.39 -7.35 19.16
N VAL A 27 5.39 -6.60 19.55
CA VAL A 27 5.21 -5.44 20.43
C VAL A 27 4.38 -4.36 19.71
N ALA A 28 4.67 -4.09 18.45
CA ALA A 28 3.92 -3.10 17.69
C ALA A 28 2.47 -3.54 17.50
N LEU A 29 2.25 -4.79 17.13
CA LEU A 29 0.91 -5.31 16.94
C LEU A 29 0.09 -5.23 18.22
N HIS A 30 0.68 -5.62 19.34
CA HIS A 30 0.01 -5.52 20.63
C HIS A 30 -0.37 -4.07 20.94
N PHE A 31 0.53 -3.14 20.69
CA PHE A 31 0.28 -1.72 20.93
C PHE A 31 -0.90 -1.20 20.11
N TYR A 32 -0.88 -1.42 18.81
CA TYR A 32 -1.92 -0.84 17.94
C TYR A 32 -3.23 -1.60 17.99
N ARG A 33 -3.19 -2.92 18.03
CA ARG A 33 -4.42 -3.72 18.02
C ARG A 33 -5.03 -3.84 19.41
N ASP A 34 -4.22 -4.21 20.41
CA ASP A 34 -4.78 -4.58 21.72
C ASP A 34 -4.87 -3.38 22.65
N VAL A 35 -3.90 -2.50 22.66
CA VAL A 35 -3.89 -1.33 23.57
C VAL A 35 -4.68 -0.18 22.95
N LEU A 36 -4.34 0.23 21.72
CA LEU A 36 -5.05 1.30 21.05
C LEU A 36 -6.43 0.87 20.56
N GLY A 37 -6.60 -0.38 20.21
CA GLY A 37 -7.91 -0.92 19.88
C GLY A 37 -8.26 -0.91 18.40
N LEU A 38 -7.28 -0.89 17.50
CA LEU A 38 -7.56 -0.98 16.08
C LEU A 38 -8.00 -2.41 15.73
N THR A 39 -9.05 -2.52 14.93
CA THR A 39 -9.62 -3.82 14.57
C THR A 39 -8.82 -4.48 13.46
N GLU A 40 -8.47 -5.74 13.69
CA GLU A 40 -7.75 -6.49 12.66
C GLU A 40 -8.68 -6.80 11.49
N ARG A 41 -8.25 -6.41 10.29
CA ARG A 41 -8.97 -6.72 9.04
C ARG A 41 -8.46 -8.03 8.46
N GLY A 42 -7.15 -8.25 8.50
CA GLY A 42 -6.55 -9.48 8.00
C GLY A 42 -5.12 -9.60 8.47
N ALA A 43 -4.65 -10.82 8.56
CA ALA A 43 -3.28 -11.10 8.96
C ALA A 43 -2.76 -12.26 8.11
N PHE A 44 -1.50 -12.13 7.68
CA PHE A 44 -0.86 -13.13 6.84
C PHE A 44 0.51 -13.44 7.40
N SER A 45 0.86 -14.71 7.43
CA SER A 45 2.15 -15.15 7.93
C SER A 45 2.68 -16.24 6.99
N SER A 46 3.96 -16.15 6.68
CA SER A 46 4.62 -17.11 5.80
C SER A 46 6.10 -17.12 6.13
N PRO A 47 6.89 -18.02 5.52
CA PRO A 47 8.35 -17.94 5.67
C PRO A 47 8.94 -16.61 5.22
N ASP A 48 8.19 -15.84 4.39
CA ASP A 48 8.64 -14.55 3.90
C ASP A 48 8.33 -13.40 4.85
N GLY A 49 7.67 -13.66 5.97
CA GLY A 49 7.40 -12.66 6.98
C GLY A 49 5.94 -12.54 7.35
N ARG A 50 5.61 -11.50 8.09
CA ARG A 50 4.26 -11.28 8.61
C ARG A 50 3.76 -9.89 8.28
N VAL A 51 2.45 -9.79 8.05
CA VAL A 51 1.77 -8.52 7.88
C VAL A 51 0.40 -8.60 8.55
N THR A 52 0.01 -7.55 9.23
CA THR A 52 -1.34 -7.40 9.77
C THR A 52 -1.91 -6.07 9.30
N ILE A 53 -3.12 -6.11 8.78
CA ILE A 53 -3.83 -4.92 8.33
C ILE A 53 -4.87 -4.56 9.38
N LEU A 54 -4.76 -3.36 9.92
CA LEU A 54 -5.63 -2.87 10.98
C LEU A 54 -6.50 -1.74 10.44
N ASP A 55 -7.79 -1.80 10.74
CA ASP A 55 -8.69 -0.72 10.36
C ASP A 55 -8.52 0.48 11.28
N ALA A 56 -8.38 1.65 10.69
CA ALA A 56 -8.24 2.91 11.41
C ALA A 56 -9.26 3.90 10.85
N GLY A 57 -10.53 3.57 11.01
CA GLY A 57 -11.62 4.38 10.45
C GLY A 57 -11.66 4.24 8.94
N ARG A 58 -11.38 5.33 8.23
CA ARG A 58 -11.40 5.34 6.76
C ARG A 58 -10.05 4.99 6.13
N ALA A 59 -9.08 4.62 6.94
CA ALA A 59 -7.76 4.24 6.48
C ALA A 59 -7.38 2.94 7.14
N THR A 60 -6.25 2.38 6.73
CA THR A 60 -5.69 1.23 7.40
C THR A 60 -4.27 1.51 7.85
N LEU A 61 -3.87 0.87 8.92
CA LEU A 61 -2.47 0.80 9.33
C LEU A 61 -2.01 -0.63 9.04
N GLU A 62 -1.00 -0.76 8.21
CA GLU A 62 -0.47 -2.07 7.84
C GLU A 62 0.89 -2.24 8.50
N LEU A 63 0.98 -3.23 9.39
CA LEU A 63 2.23 -3.53 10.06
C LEU A 63 2.91 -4.69 9.38
N THR A 64 4.19 -4.53 9.08
CA THR A 64 4.99 -5.59 8.48
C THR A 64 6.21 -5.82 9.33
N ASP A 65 6.74 -7.04 9.31
CA ASP A 65 8.05 -7.26 9.87
C ASP A 65 9.11 -6.99 8.78
N PRO A 66 10.40 -6.89 9.15
CA PRO A 66 11.41 -6.60 8.15
C PRO A 66 11.52 -7.63 7.02
N ASN A 67 11.26 -8.90 7.32
CA ASN A 67 11.31 -9.93 6.29
C ASN A 67 10.22 -9.75 5.24
N HIS A 68 9.00 -9.43 5.68
CA HIS A 68 7.91 -9.18 4.77
C HIS A 68 8.17 -7.91 3.94
N ALA A 69 8.69 -6.86 4.58
CA ALA A 69 9.03 -5.63 3.85
C ALA A 69 10.04 -5.91 2.74
N ALA A 70 11.05 -6.72 3.02
CA ALA A 70 12.04 -7.10 2.02
C ALA A 70 11.42 -7.96 0.91
N PHE A 71 10.53 -8.87 1.27
CA PHE A 71 9.81 -9.71 0.31
C PHE A 71 8.99 -8.87 -0.66
N ILE A 72 8.24 -7.89 -0.14
CA ILE A 72 7.44 -7.01 -1.00
C ILE A 72 8.32 -6.16 -1.91
N ASP A 73 9.42 -5.63 -1.38
CA ASP A 73 10.37 -4.88 -2.19
C ASP A 73 10.92 -5.73 -3.34
N GLU A 74 11.24 -6.99 -3.06
CA GLU A 74 11.75 -7.88 -4.08
C GLU A 74 10.71 -8.11 -5.18
N LEU A 75 9.45 -8.32 -4.80
CA LEU A 75 8.38 -8.52 -5.77
C LEU A 75 8.10 -7.29 -6.60
N GLU A 76 8.11 -6.11 -5.99
CA GLU A 76 7.69 -4.88 -6.66
C GLU A 76 8.84 -4.14 -7.33
N VAL A 77 10.02 -4.19 -6.75
CA VAL A 77 11.15 -3.37 -7.19
C VAL A 77 12.35 -4.21 -7.64
N GLY A 78 12.52 -5.40 -7.06
CA GLY A 78 13.67 -6.25 -7.33
C GLY A 78 14.86 -5.97 -6.43
N ARG A 79 14.74 -5.08 -5.47
CA ARG A 79 15.77 -4.78 -4.49
C ARG A 79 15.15 -4.09 -3.28
N ARG A 80 15.85 -4.09 -2.17
CA ARG A 80 15.40 -3.48 -0.93
C ARG A 80 15.46 -1.96 -1.05
N VAL A 81 14.30 -1.30 -0.96
CA VAL A 81 14.22 0.16 -1.10
C VAL A 81 13.33 0.81 -0.05
N ALA A 82 12.34 0.09 0.50
CA ALA A 82 11.40 0.69 1.43
C ALA A 82 12.09 1.11 2.71
N GLY A 83 11.73 2.28 3.19
CA GLY A 83 12.15 2.75 4.50
C GLY A 83 11.24 2.20 5.58
N HIS A 84 11.23 2.90 6.71
CA HIS A 84 10.41 2.52 7.85
C HIS A 84 8.91 2.69 7.56
N VAL A 85 8.55 3.68 6.76
CA VAL A 85 7.16 4.02 6.45
C VAL A 85 7.03 4.24 4.95
N ARG A 86 5.97 3.75 4.38
CA ARG A 86 5.52 4.14 3.05
C ARG A 86 4.01 4.21 3.04
N VAL A 87 3.46 4.93 2.07
CA VAL A 87 2.01 5.08 1.93
C VAL A 87 1.57 4.36 0.66
N ALA A 88 0.54 3.56 0.77
CA ALA A 88 -0.04 2.89 -0.38
C ALA A 88 -1.42 3.49 -0.65
N PHE A 89 -1.64 3.89 -1.90
CA PHE A 89 -2.93 4.42 -2.34
C PHE A 89 -3.57 3.44 -3.32
N GLN A 90 -4.79 3.05 -3.04
CA GLN A 90 -5.56 2.26 -3.99
C GLN A 90 -6.19 3.19 -5.03
N VAL A 91 -5.93 2.91 -6.29
CA VAL A 91 -6.43 3.70 -7.42
C VAL A 91 -7.06 2.76 -8.45
N ASP A 92 -7.89 3.31 -9.32
CA ASP A 92 -8.57 2.50 -10.33
C ASP A 92 -7.63 1.99 -11.40
N ASP A 93 -6.63 2.78 -11.76
CA ASP A 93 -5.68 2.44 -12.83
C ASP A 93 -4.29 2.89 -12.38
N SER A 94 -3.54 1.96 -11.79
CA SER A 94 -2.22 2.29 -11.26
C SER A 94 -1.24 2.67 -12.38
N ALA A 95 -1.37 2.08 -13.57
CA ALA A 95 -0.48 2.42 -14.68
C ALA A 95 -0.70 3.87 -15.13
N ALA A 96 -1.95 4.27 -15.33
CA ALA A 96 -2.26 5.64 -15.75
C ALA A 96 -1.90 6.65 -14.67
N THR A 97 -2.18 6.32 -13.41
CA THR A 97 -1.87 7.20 -12.29
C THR A 97 -0.36 7.35 -12.13
N THR A 98 0.40 6.26 -12.27
CA THR A 98 1.86 6.30 -12.21
C THR A 98 2.42 7.25 -13.26
N ALA A 99 1.94 7.14 -14.50
CA ALA A 99 2.40 8.01 -15.58
C ALA A 99 2.07 9.48 -15.29
N ARG A 100 0.89 9.73 -14.75
CA ARG A 100 0.46 11.09 -14.43
C ARG A 100 1.30 11.69 -13.29
N LEU A 101 1.59 10.92 -12.26
CA LEU A 101 2.42 11.40 -11.15
C LEU A 101 3.87 11.58 -11.57
N ALA A 102 4.39 10.71 -12.44
CA ALA A 102 5.73 10.87 -12.96
C ALA A 102 5.85 12.19 -13.75
N ALA A 103 4.84 12.51 -14.56
CA ALA A 103 4.82 13.76 -15.30
C ALA A 103 4.75 14.98 -14.37
N ALA A 104 4.24 14.80 -13.15
CA ALA A 104 4.12 15.87 -12.18
C ALA A 104 5.32 15.96 -11.21
N GLY A 105 6.35 15.15 -11.41
CA GLY A 105 7.59 15.28 -10.66
C GLY A 105 7.95 14.13 -9.74
N ALA A 106 7.13 13.08 -9.67
CA ALA A 106 7.49 11.91 -8.88
C ALA A 106 8.53 11.08 -9.63
N GLU A 107 9.40 10.44 -8.87
CA GLU A 107 10.39 9.54 -9.45
C GLU A 107 9.83 8.11 -9.43
N VAL A 108 9.80 7.44 -10.59
CA VAL A 108 9.33 6.06 -10.66
C VAL A 108 10.46 5.13 -10.24
N ILE A 109 10.28 4.45 -9.12
CA ILE A 109 11.23 3.46 -8.62
C ILE A 109 10.99 2.13 -9.33
N ALA A 110 9.72 1.78 -9.52
CA ALA A 110 9.33 0.57 -10.23
C ALA A 110 8.03 0.79 -10.98
N GLU A 111 8.01 0.40 -12.25
CA GLU A 111 6.81 0.45 -13.06
C GLU A 111 5.77 -0.53 -12.54
N PRO A 112 4.48 -0.36 -12.90
CA PRO A 112 3.45 -1.26 -12.42
C PRO A 112 3.77 -2.72 -12.70
N THR A 113 3.74 -3.53 -11.65
CA THR A 113 4.10 -4.93 -11.67
C THR A 113 2.98 -5.74 -11.04
N ARG A 114 2.61 -6.85 -11.65
CA ARG A 114 1.57 -7.71 -11.11
C ARG A 114 2.11 -8.50 -9.94
N THR A 115 1.38 -8.50 -8.83
CA THR A 115 1.75 -9.24 -7.63
C THR A 115 1.08 -10.61 -7.61
N PRO A 116 1.59 -11.56 -6.80
CA PRO A 116 0.96 -12.87 -6.69
C PRO A 116 -0.47 -12.83 -6.14
N TRP A 117 -0.84 -11.77 -5.41
CA TRP A 117 -2.20 -11.63 -4.89
C TRP A 117 -3.11 -10.83 -5.82
N ASN A 118 -2.73 -10.75 -7.09
CA ASN A 118 -3.55 -10.22 -8.17
C ASN A 118 -3.84 -8.72 -8.04
N SER A 119 -2.79 -7.95 -7.79
CA SER A 119 -2.85 -6.50 -7.87
C SER A 119 -1.74 -5.99 -8.78
N LEU A 120 -1.92 -4.79 -9.31
CA LEU A 120 -0.93 -4.15 -10.15
C LEU A 120 -0.34 -2.98 -9.37
N ASN A 121 0.91 -3.13 -8.93
CA ASN A 121 1.55 -2.21 -8.00
C ASN A 121 2.73 -1.51 -8.64
N SER A 122 2.82 -0.19 -8.45
CA SER A 122 4.02 0.57 -8.77
C SER A 122 4.65 1.11 -7.51
N ARG A 123 5.87 1.57 -7.62
CA ARG A 123 6.57 2.20 -6.51
C ARG A 123 7.17 3.51 -7.00
N LEU A 124 6.91 4.60 -6.27
CA LEU A 124 7.40 5.92 -6.63
C LEU A 124 7.96 6.62 -5.41
N GLU A 125 8.82 7.61 -5.67
CA GLU A 125 9.17 8.57 -4.62
C GLU A 125 8.52 9.89 -4.97
N ALA A 126 7.66 10.37 -4.07
CA ALA A 126 6.94 11.61 -4.25
C ALA A 126 7.84 12.79 -3.85
N PRO A 127 7.52 14.01 -4.31
CA PRO A 127 8.19 15.20 -3.76
C PRO A 127 8.06 15.20 -2.25
N GLY A 128 9.14 15.56 -1.56
CA GLY A 128 9.18 15.48 -0.09
C GLY A 128 9.71 14.16 0.42
N ALA A 129 10.21 13.30 -0.47
CA ALA A 129 10.88 12.05 -0.12
C ALA A 129 9.98 11.02 0.56
N LEU A 130 8.68 11.04 0.27
CA LEU A 130 7.76 10.00 0.74
C LEU A 130 7.64 8.92 -0.31
N GLN A 131 7.89 7.69 0.08
CA GLN A 131 7.76 6.57 -0.84
C GLN A 131 6.30 6.13 -0.92
N LEU A 132 5.82 5.94 -2.15
CA LEU A 132 4.44 5.57 -2.43
C LEU A 132 4.38 4.23 -3.14
N THR A 133 3.33 3.45 -2.82
CA THR A 133 2.87 2.36 -3.65
C THR A 133 1.52 2.80 -4.23
N LEU A 134 1.37 2.69 -5.54
CA LEU A 134 0.04 2.80 -6.16
C LEU A 134 -0.39 1.39 -6.51
N PHE A 135 -1.60 1.01 -6.10
CA PHE A 135 -2.05 -0.34 -6.39
C PHE A 135 -3.48 -0.35 -6.90
N THR A 136 -3.71 -1.25 -7.84
CA THR A 136 -5.03 -1.53 -8.38
C THR A 136 -5.30 -3.01 -8.15
N GLU A 137 -6.39 -3.31 -7.47
CA GLU A 137 -6.78 -4.71 -7.30
C GLU A 137 -7.40 -5.19 -8.59
N LEU A 138 -6.85 -6.28 -9.14
CA LEU A 138 -7.29 -6.81 -10.40
C LEU A 138 -8.43 -7.78 -10.18
N THR A 139 -9.43 -7.67 -11.07
CA THR A 139 -10.54 -8.63 -11.03
C THR A 139 -10.06 -9.95 -11.57
N GLU A 140 -10.41 -11.04 -10.88
CA GLU A 140 -10.12 -12.36 -11.43
C GLU A 140 -10.89 -12.54 -12.73
N PRO A 141 -10.23 -13.03 -13.78
CA PRO A 141 -10.97 -13.31 -15.00
C PRO A 141 -11.99 -14.40 -14.73
N ASP A 142 -13.18 -14.23 -15.30
CA ASP A 142 -14.19 -15.27 -15.23
C ASP A 142 -13.74 -16.44 -16.10
N ASP A 143 -13.69 -17.60 -15.52
CA ASP A 143 -13.31 -18.81 -16.25
C ASP A 143 -14.49 -19.41 -16.99
#